data_8d3186a97c8f8beefdc33e00e48781ec
#
_entry.id   8d3186a97c8f8beefdc33e00e48781ec
#
_cell.length_a   1.000
_cell.length_b   1.000
_cell.length_c   1.000
_cell.angle_alpha   90.00
_cell.angle_beta   90.00
_cell.angle_gamma   90.00
#
_symmetry.space_group_name_H-M   'P 1'
#
loop_
_entity.id
_entity.type
_entity.pdbx_description
1 polymer ?
#
loop_
_entity_poly.entity_id
_entity_poly.type
_entity_poly.pdbx_seq_one_letter_code
_entity_poly.pdbx_strand_id
1 'polypeptide(L)'
;MNQNLFKAIIACGIVCFIACTTTKKAETEKWSERMARSEMKRFPEPWMIEKAKKPRWGYTHGLVVKSMLEAWKHTGDSTYYEYAKIYADSLIDTDGRIKTMKYLSFNIDNVNGGKILFDLYAKTGDERYKTAMDT
;
A
#
# COMPACT_ATOMS: atom_id res chain seq x y z
N MET A 1 -25.69 -60.92 -16.42
CA MET A 1 -25.49 -59.49 -16.31
C MET A 1 -24.00 -59.23 -16.29
N ASN A 2 -23.46 -58.54 -17.27
CA ASN A 2 -22.05 -58.58 -17.65
C ASN A 2 -21.22 -57.67 -16.69
N GLN A 3 -20.34 -58.29 -15.89
CA GLN A 3 -19.51 -57.56 -14.88
C GLN A 3 -18.69 -56.40 -15.48
N ASN A 4 -18.38 -56.46 -16.77
CA ASN A 4 -17.62 -55.41 -17.46
C ASN A 4 -18.47 -54.16 -17.75
N LEU A 5 -19.79 -54.30 -17.89
CA LEU A 5 -20.70 -53.19 -18.10
C LEU A 5 -20.90 -52.39 -16.79
N PHE A 6 -20.89 -53.08 -15.65
CA PHE A 6 -21.01 -52.47 -14.34
C PHE A 6 -19.74 -51.63 -13.95
N LYS A 7 -18.55 -52.12 -14.32
CA LYS A 7 -17.28 -51.41 -14.13
C LYS A 7 -17.15 -50.15 -14.98
N ALA A 8 -17.70 -50.19 -16.20
CA ALA A 8 -17.71 -49.04 -17.12
C ALA A 8 -18.62 -47.91 -16.63
N ILE A 9 -19.76 -48.21 -15.99
CA ILE A 9 -20.70 -47.24 -15.45
C ILE A 9 -20.13 -46.54 -14.20
N ILE A 10 -19.41 -47.31 -13.35
CA ILE A 10 -18.77 -46.74 -12.17
C ILE A 10 -17.58 -45.82 -12.55
N ALA A 11 -16.82 -46.15 -13.56
CA ALA A 11 -15.71 -45.33 -14.07
C ALA A 11 -16.19 -44.00 -14.68
N CYS A 12 -17.34 -44.01 -15.38
CA CYS A 12 -17.92 -42.81 -15.97
C CYS A 12 -18.56 -41.86 -14.91
N GLY A 13 -19.09 -42.41 -13.80
CA GLY A 13 -19.67 -41.63 -12.71
C GLY A 13 -18.64 -40.83 -11.87
N ILE A 14 -17.40 -41.30 -11.79
CA ILE A 14 -16.35 -40.66 -10.99
C ILE A 14 -15.72 -39.47 -11.75
N VAL A 15 -15.73 -39.45 -13.06
CA VAL A 15 -15.14 -38.38 -13.88
C VAL A 15 -16.00 -37.09 -13.89
N CYS A 16 -17.31 -37.19 -13.62
CA CYS A 16 -18.20 -36.04 -13.61
C CYS A 16 -18.15 -35.15 -12.34
N PHE A 17 -17.48 -35.62 -11.27
CA PHE A 17 -17.44 -34.86 -9.99
C PHE A 17 -16.24 -33.92 -9.84
N ILE A 18 -15.29 -33.91 -10.78
CA ILE A 18 -14.07 -33.06 -10.65
C ILE A 18 -14.19 -31.73 -11.41
N ALA A 19 -15.29 -31.47 -12.10
CA ALA A 19 -15.47 -30.24 -12.89
C ALA A 19 -16.23 -29.13 -12.15
N CYS A 20 -16.33 -29.17 -10.80
CA CYS A 20 -16.75 -28.02 -10.03
C CYS A 20 -15.50 -27.20 -9.66
N THR A 21 -14.78 -26.72 -10.68
CA THR A 21 -13.85 -25.60 -10.50
C THR A 21 -14.72 -24.41 -10.10
N THR A 22 -14.71 -24.08 -8.82
CA THR A 22 -15.18 -22.79 -8.34
C THR A 22 -14.45 -21.72 -9.13
N THR A 23 -15.09 -21.19 -10.16
CA THR A 23 -14.68 -19.95 -10.80
C THR A 23 -14.75 -18.91 -9.69
N LYS A 24 -13.60 -18.66 -9.06
CA LYS A 24 -13.42 -17.54 -8.14
C LYS A 24 -13.80 -16.31 -8.97
N LYS A 25 -15.01 -15.78 -8.73
CA LYS A 25 -15.47 -14.55 -9.38
C LYS A 25 -14.35 -13.54 -9.20
N ALA A 26 -13.74 -13.12 -10.28
CA ALA A 26 -12.68 -12.12 -10.22
C ALA A 26 -13.30 -10.91 -9.51
N GLU A 27 -12.90 -10.69 -8.27
CA GLU A 27 -13.35 -9.53 -7.51
C GLU A 27 -12.85 -8.32 -8.28
N THR A 28 -13.79 -7.51 -8.77
CA THR A 28 -13.44 -6.35 -9.58
C THR A 28 -12.65 -5.39 -8.70
N GLU A 29 -11.38 -5.22 -8.99
CA GLU A 29 -10.48 -4.32 -8.27
C GLU A 29 -11.12 -2.94 -8.10
N LYS A 30 -11.16 -2.42 -6.88
CA LYS A 30 -11.77 -1.12 -6.58
C LYS A 30 -11.01 0.01 -7.26
N TRP A 31 -11.70 1.06 -7.63
CA TRP A 31 -11.09 2.24 -8.27
C TRP A 31 -9.95 2.84 -7.43
N SER A 32 -10.09 2.86 -6.10
CA SER A 32 -9.05 3.33 -5.19
C SER A 32 -7.76 2.51 -5.30
N GLU A 33 -7.87 1.19 -5.38
CA GLU A 33 -6.73 0.29 -5.55
C GLU A 33 -6.07 0.47 -6.92
N ARG A 34 -6.88 0.58 -7.97
CA ARG A 34 -6.38 0.85 -9.33
C ARG A 34 -5.62 2.18 -9.40
N MET A 35 -6.15 3.22 -8.75
CA MET A 35 -5.47 4.52 -8.68
C MET A 35 -4.16 4.42 -7.90
N ALA A 36 -4.16 3.79 -6.73
CA ALA A 36 -2.96 3.60 -5.91
C ALA A 36 -1.87 2.84 -6.68
N ARG A 37 -2.21 1.71 -7.31
CA ARG A 37 -1.26 0.94 -8.13
C ARG A 37 -0.75 1.73 -9.35
N SER A 38 -1.63 2.50 -10.00
CA SER A 38 -1.24 3.36 -11.12
C SER A 38 -0.23 4.42 -10.70
N GLU A 39 -0.43 5.01 -9.51
CA GLU A 39 0.47 6.02 -8.97
C GLU A 39 1.83 5.43 -8.60
N MET A 40 1.85 4.28 -7.91
CA MET A 40 3.09 3.56 -7.60
C MET A 40 3.85 3.12 -8.86
N LYS A 41 3.14 2.70 -9.90
CA LYS A 41 3.75 2.37 -11.21
C LYS A 41 4.35 3.60 -11.89
N ARG A 42 3.70 4.75 -11.78
CA ARG A 42 4.15 6.02 -12.37
C ARG A 42 5.33 6.60 -11.61
N PHE A 43 5.34 6.45 -10.31
CA PHE A 43 6.36 6.95 -9.38
C PHE A 43 6.84 5.81 -8.49
N PRO A 44 7.75 4.95 -8.98
CA PRO A 44 8.27 3.81 -8.22
C PRO A 44 8.88 4.21 -6.87
N GLU A 45 9.52 5.37 -6.83
CA GLU A 45 9.98 5.98 -5.59
C GLU A 45 8.97 7.06 -5.15
N PRO A 46 8.42 7.02 -3.94
CA PRO A 46 7.35 7.92 -3.52
C PRO A 46 7.73 9.40 -3.49
N TRP A 47 9.02 9.72 -3.38
CA TRP A 47 9.49 11.10 -3.50
C TRP A 47 9.43 11.66 -4.93
N MET A 48 9.24 10.80 -5.95
CA MET A 48 9.11 11.22 -7.36
C MET A 48 7.73 11.78 -7.70
N ILE A 49 6.77 11.69 -6.80
CA ILE A 49 5.43 12.27 -6.95
C ILE A 49 5.59 13.74 -7.43
N GLU A 50 4.69 14.20 -8.30
CA GLU A 50 4.80 15.51 -8.98
C GLU A 50 6.05 15.64 -9.89
N LYS A 51 6.65 14.54 -10.32
CA LYS A 51 7.89 14.53 -11.10
C LYS A 51 9.03 15.26 -10.39
N ALA A 52 9.05 15.19 -9.06
CA ALA A 52 10.11 15.75 -8.26
C ALA A 52 11.47 15.15 -8.65
N LYS A 53 12.50 15.97 -8.71
CA LYS A 53 13.86 15.53 -9.08
C LYS A 53 14.72 15.13 -7.87
N LYS A 54 14.23 15.39 -6.67
CA LYS A 54 14.88 15.04 -5.40
C LYS A 54 13.82 14.91 -4.29
N PRO A 55 14.09 14.13 -3.24
CA PRO A 55 13.20 14.00 -2.11
C PRO A 55 12.87 15.37 -1.50
N ARG A 56 11.59 15.59 -1.21
CA ARG A 56 11.11 16.78 -0.50
C ARG A 56 9.90 16.45 0.35
N TRP A 57 9.82 17.11 1.50
CA TRP A 57 8.63 17.11 2.32
C TRP A 57 7.63 18.12 1.77
N GLY A 58 6.35 17.77 1.68
CA GLY A 58 5.37 18.71 1.16
C GLY A 58 3.95 18.17 1.12
N TYR A 59 3.01 19.07 0.87
CA TYR A 59 1.58 18.84 0.89
C TYR A 59 1.14 17.67 -0.02
N THR A 60 1.46 17.73 -1.32
CA THR A 60 1.00 16.75 -2.30
C THR A 60 1.53 15.36 -1.99
N HIS A 61 2.81 15.27 -1.63
CA HIS A 61 3.41 13.99 -1.23
C HIS A 61 2.70 13.42 0.00
N GLY A 62 2.48 14.24 1.02
CA GLY A 62 1.76 13.85 2.23
C GLY A 62 0.34 13.35 1.93
N LEU A 63 -0.37 14.03 1.02
CA LEU A 63 -1.73 13.63 0.62
C LEU A 63 -1.75 12.27 -0.08
N VAL A 64 -0.90 12.08 -1.09
CA VAL A 64 -0.82 10.82 -1.84
C VAL A 64 -0.37 9.67 -0.94
N VAL A 65 0.70 9.88 -0.17
CA VAL A 65 1.23 8.84 0.72
C VAL A 65 0.23 8.49 1.83
N LYS A 66 -0.52 9.46 2.35
CA LYS A 66 -1.62 9.20 3.30
C LYS A 66 -2.72 8.35 2.66
N SER A 67 -3.07 8.59 1.40
CA SER A 67 -4.05 7.76 0.69
C SER A 67 -3.58 6.33 0.49
N MET A 68 -2.26 6.08 0.33
CA MET A 68 -1.69 4.73 0.32
C MET A 68 -1.87 4.03 1.68
N LEU A 69 -1.65 4.74 2.80
CA LEU A 69 -1.91 4.17 4.13
C LEU A 69 -3.38 3.82 4.34
N GLU A 70 -4.30 4.62 3.83
CA GLU A 70 -5.73 4.27 3.86
C GLU A 70 -6.04 3.05 2.98
N ALA A 71 -5.44 2.96 1.79
CA ALA A 71 -5.57 1.76 0.95
C ALA A 71 -5.05 0.51 1.67
N TRP A 72 -3.90 0.59 2.34
CA TRP A 72 -3.39 -0.50 3.18
C TRP A 72 -4.37 -0.91 4.27
N LYS A 73 -4.94 0.03 5.02
CA LYS A 73 -5.90 -0.25 6.09
C LYS A 73 -7.14 -0.99 5.59
N HIS A 74 -7.59 -0.66 4.38
CA HIS A 74 -8.78 -1.27 3.79
C HIS A 74 -8.54 -2.62 3.11
N THR A 75 -7.35 -2.83 2.55
CA THR A 75 -7.03 -4.02 1.74
C THR A 75 -6.18 -5.05 2.47
N GLY A 76 -5.38 -4.59 3.46
CA GLY A 76 -4.34 -5.39 4.08
C GLY A 76 -3.08 -5.58 3.20
N ASP A 77 -3.06 -5.03 1.98
CA ASP A 77 -1.90 -5.14 1.07
C ASP A 77 -0.75 -4.26 1.58
N SER A 78 0.29 -4.91 2.10
CA SER A 78 1.44 -4.24 2.71
C SER A 78 2.26 -3.39 1.73
N THR A 79 2.10 -3.59 0.42
CA THR A 79 2.85 -2.81 -0.58
C THR A 79 2.54 -1.31 -0.48
N TYR A 80 1.30 -0.95 -0.15
CA TYR A 80 0.91 0.43 0.08
C TYR A 80 1.55 1.03 1.34
N TYR A 81 1.64 0.23 2.41
CA TYR A 81 2.32 0.63 3.64
C TYR A 81 3.82 0.86 3.42
N GLU A 82 4.48 -0.09 2.75
CA GLU A 82 5.91 0.01 2.45
C GLU A 82 6.21 1.24 1.59
N TYR A 83 5.37 1.53 0.60
CA TYR A 83 5.52 2.74 -0.21
C TYR A 83 5.47 4.02 0.64
N ALA A 84 4.54 4.09 1.59
CA ALA A 84 4.44 5.21 2.52
C ALA A 84 5.65 5.31 3.45
N LYS A 85 6.11 4.17 3.96
CA LYS A 85 7.29 4.09 4.84
C LYS A 85 8.57 4.55 4.14
N ILE A 86 8.77 4.12 2.89
CA ILE A 86 9.93 4.55 2.07
C ILE A 86 9.96 6.09 1.95
N TYR A 87 8.81 6.74 1.75
CA TYR A 87 8.76 8.20 1.71
C TYR A 87 9.24 8.83 3.01
N ALA A 88 8.71 8.40 4.15
CA ALA A 88 9.09 8.93 5.45
C ALA A 88 10.57 8.69 5.75
N ASP A 89 11.07 7.47 5.56
CA ASP A 89 12.46 7.10 5.82
C ASP A 89 13.45 7.85 4.92
N SER A 90 13.06 8.19 3.70
CA SER A 90 13.92 8.98 2.81
C SER A 90 14.17 10.41 3.32
N LEU A 91 13.26 10.93 4.15
CA LEU A 91 13.23 12.33 4.58
C LEU A 91 13.46 12.54 6.07
N ILE A 92 13.24 11.54 6.91
CA ILE A 92 13.47 11.64 8.36
C ILE A 92 14.86 11.08 8.65
N ASP A 93 15.71 11.87 9.30
CA ASP A 93 17.05 11.44 9.70
C ASP A 93 17.02 10.61 11.00
N THR A 94 18.21 10.22 11.46
CA THR A 94 18.38 9.42 12.68
C THR A 94 17.92 10.14 13.94
N ASP A 95 17.92 11.48 13.92
CA ASP A 95 17.52 12.31 15.06
C ASP A 95 16.03 12.68 15.01
N GLY A 96 15.29 12.15 14.02
CA GLY A 96 13.87 12.44 13.82
C GLY A 96 13.59 13.80 13.16
N ARG A 97 14.60 14.45 12.55
CA ARG A 97 14.38 15.71 11.84
C ARG A 97 13.94 15.46 10.41
N ILE A 98 13.04 16.30 9.92
CA ILE A 98 12.60 16.25 8.52
C ILE A 98 13.58 17.08 7.67
N LYS A 99 14.43 16.41 6.89
CA LYS A 99 15.60 16.98 6.17
C LYS A 99 15.30 18.22 5.32
N THR A 100 14.11 18.31 4.73
CA THR A 100 13.78 19.40 3.79
C THR A 100 12.76 20.38 4.34
N MET A 101 12.34 20.20 5.58
CA MET A 101 11.39 21.10 6.26
C MET A 101 12.10 22.35 6.74
N LYS A 102 11.50 23.52 6.45
CA LYS A 102 11.94 24.81 6.97
C LYS A 102 11.05 25.18 8.15
N TYR A 103 11.44 24.79 9.35
CA TYR A 103 10.63 24.95 10.57
C TYR A 103 10.15 26.39 10.84
N LEU A 104 11.00 27.37 10.56
CA LEU A 104 10.67 28.78 10.77
C LEU A 104 9.86 29.41 9.63
N SER A 105 9.49 28.65 8.60
CA SER A 105 8.70 29.19 7.49
C SER A 105 7.21 29.33 7.83
N PHE A 106 6.75 28.68 8.92
CA PHE A 106 5.33 28.63 9.33
C PHE A 106 4.38 28.25 8.19
N ASN A 107 4.85 27.40 7.28
CA ASN A 107 4.07 26.96 6.14
C ASN A 107 3.21 25.75 6.50
N ILE A 108 1.90 25.94 6.52
CA ILE A 108 0.91 24.92 6.85
C ILE A 108 0.94 23.72 5.88
N ASP A 109 1.41 23.90 4.64
CA ASP A 109 1.54 22.81 3.68
C ASP A 109 2.50 21.72 4.17
N ASN A 110 3.47 22.07 5.01
CA ASN A 110 4.40 21.13 5.59
C ASN A 110 3.75 20.23 6.64
N VAL A 111 2.69 20.70 7.31
CA VAL A 111 1.98 19.94 8.36
C VAL A 111 1.24 18.73 7.76
N ASN A 112 0.75 18.86 6.53
CA ASN A 112 -0.01 17.77 5.90
C ASN A 112 0.83 16.49 5.74
N GLY A 113 2.11 16.61 5.44
CA GLY A 113 3.03 15.47 5.38
C GLY A 113 3.14 14.71 6.71
N GLY A 114 3.05 15.42 7.83
CA GLY A 114 3.14 14.84 9.17
C GLY A 114 2.04 13.85 9.53
N LYS A 115 0.89 13.90 8.87
CA LYS A 115 -0.24 13.00 9.14
C LYS A 115 0.10 11.52 8.94
N ILE A 116 1.06 11.20 8.08
CA ILE A 116 1.48 9.82 7.85
C ILE A 116 2.24 9.24 9.04
N LEU A 117 2.91 10.10 9.81
CA LEU A 117 3.78 9.69 10.90
C LEU A 117 3.01 9.02 12.04
N PHE A 118 1.75 9.42 12.27
CA PHE A 118 0.88 8.77 13.25
C PHE A 118 0.66 7.29 12.95
N ASP A 119 0.36 6.96 11.69
CA ASP A 119 0.14 5.57 11.27
C ASP A 119 1.44 4.77 11.30
N LEU A 120 2.54 5.37 10.86
CA LEU A 120 3.86 4.73 10.85
C LEU A 120 4.37 4.46 12.26
N TYR A 121 4.25 5.44 13.16
CA TYR A 121 4.63 5.28 14.57
C TYR A 121 3.78 4.22 15.26
N ALA A 122 2.46 4.26 15.09
CA ALA A 122 1.55 3.26 15.67
C ALA A 122 1.87 1.83 15.21
N LYS A 123 2.38 1.66 13.98
CA LYS A 123 2.74 0.35 13.42
C LYS A 123 4.12 -0.12 13.83
N THR A 124 5.10 0.80 13.97
CA THR A 124 6.52 0.45 14.12
C THR A 124 7.08 0.69 15.51
N GLY A 125 6.52 1.66 16.27
CA GLY A 125 7.13 2.17 17.49
C GLY A 125 8.44 2.94 17.26
N ASP A 126 8.75 3.35 16.03
CA ASP A 126 10.00 4.05 15.71
C ASP A 126 9.96 5.49 16.24
N GLU A 127 10.77 5.76 17.25
CA GLU A 127 10.83 7.06 17.94
C GLU A 127 11.22 8.22 17.03
N ARG A 128 11.86 7.97 15.89
CA ARG A 128 12.15 9.01 14.90
C ARG A 128 10.87 9.66 14.37
N TYR A 129 9.82 8.85 14.13
CA TYR A 129 8.53 9.36 13.69
C TYR A 129 7.86 10.20 14.77
N LYS A 130 7.96 9.76 16.03
CA LYS A 130 7.43 10.54 17.16
C LYS A 130 8.13 11.88 17.29
N THR A 131 9.46 11.90 17.26
CA THR A 131 10.25 13.14 17.31
C THR A 131 9.88 14.08 16.15
N ALA A 132 9.68 13.54 14.93
CA ALA A 132 9.27 14.35 13.79
C ALA A 132 7.85 14.92 13.91
N MET A 133 6.96 14.28 14.67
CA MET A 133 5.61 14.82 14.95
C MET A 133 5.63 15.95 15.98
N ASP A 134 6.56 15.89 16.93
CA ASP A 134 6.66 16.85 18.05
C ASP A 134 7.39 18.15 17.65
N THR A 135 7.86 18.25 16.40
CA THR A 135 8.64 19.38 15.87
C THR A 135 7.80 20.33 15.03
#